data_d71eb43512523ab16734bb6daad53169
#
_entry.id   d71eb43512523ab16734bb6daad53169
#
_cell.length_a   1.000
_cell.length_b   1.000
_cell.length_c   1.000
_cell.angle_alpha   90.00
_cell.angle_beta   90.00
_cell.angle_gamma   90.00
#
_symmetry.space_group_name_H-M   'P 1'
#
loop_
_entity.id
_entity.type
_entity.pdbx_description
1 polymer ?
#
loop_
_entity_poly.entity_id
_entity_poly.type
_entity_poly.pdbx_seq_one_letter_code
_entity_poly.pdbx_strand_id
1 'polypeptide(L)'
;MSHYIDLNSDLGESFGNYTLGMDSEVLNHVTSANVACGWHAGDPLIMEATVKMCKEKGVAVGAHPGYPDLMGFGRRKMAVSPDEARAYMIYQLGALQGFCNQYDVELQHMKLHGAFYNMACVTPELADAVLDGLQAVNPKARAMVLSGSYIAKEAERRGIPVIQEVFADRGYTEEGTLVPRTEEGAFIKDPQEALERVLMMVQEGRVVTNTGKTIDIVADSVCVHGDNPKAIAFIKYIREGLTKAGVIVANFQHR
;
A
#
# COMPACT_ATOMS: atom_id res chain seq x y z
N MET A 1 6.65 -24.39 8.55
CA MET A 1 7.19 -23.05 8.90
C MET A 1 6.02 -22.13 9.17
N SER A 2 6.13 -21.21 10.12
CA SER A 2 5.06 -20.24 10.34
C SER A 2 5.06 -19.20 9.21
N HIS A 3 3.90 -18.95 8.60
CA HIS A 3 3.74 -17.87 7.63
C HIS A 3 3.47 -16.56 8.35
N TYR A 4 4.10 -15.49 7.89
CA TYR A 4 3.91 -14.13 8.40
C TYR A 4 3.33 -13.27 7.28
N ILE A 5 2.42 -12.37 7.63
CA ILE A 5 1.86 -11.39 6.70
C ILE A 5 1.61 -10.06 7.40
N ASP A 6 1.89 -8.97 6.71
CA ASP A 6 1.45 -7.65 7.10
C ASP A 6 0.08 -7.35 6.49
N LEU A 7 -0.78 -6.62 7.21
CA LEU A 7 -2.01 -6.04 6.69
C LEU A 7 -1.85 -4.54 6.61
N ASN A 8 -1.90 -3.97 5.41
CA ASN A 8 -1.81 -2.54 5.20
C ASN A 8 -3.13 -1.94 4.70
N SER A 9 -3.36 -0.66 5.00
CA SER A 9 -4.48 0.12 4.45
C SER A 9 -4.07 1.56 4.19
N ASP A 10 -4.70 2.16 3.17
CA ASP A 10 -4.54 3.57 2.82
C ASP A 10 -5.39 4.42 3.76
N LEU A 11 -4.78 5.38 4.46
CA LEU A 11 -5.36 6.17 5.53
C LEU A 11 -4.94 7.64 5.44
N GLY A 12 -5.59 8.50 6.24
CA GLY A 12 -5.30 9.94 6.24
C GLY A 12 -5.77 10.62 4.97
N GLU A 13 -6.82 10.10 4.33
CA GLU A 13 -7.33 10.60 3.05
C GLU A 13 -8.45 11.63 3.18
N SER A 14 -8.85 12.00 4.40
CA SER A 14 -9.69 13.18 4.65
C SER A 14 -8.97 14.46 4.21
N PHE A 15 -9.72 15.53 3.88
CA PHE A 15 -9.14 16.78 3.41
C PHE A 15 -9.98 17.97 3.84
N GLY A 16 -9.42 18.91 4.58
CA GLY A 16 -10.11 20.09 5.11
C GLY A 16 -11.37 19.70 5.87
N ASN A 17 -12.53 20.13 5.40
CA ASN A 17 -13.83 19.81 5.99
C ASN A 17 -14.45 18.48 5.50
N TYR A 18 -13.78 17.78 4.59
CA TYR A 18 -14.28 16.53 4.03
C TYR A 18 -13.66 15.33 4.78
N THR A 19 -14.54 14.50 5.37
CA THR A 19 -14.13 13.25 6.01
C THR A 19 -14.25 12.11 5.01
N LEU A 20 -13.18 11.36 4.85
CA LEU A 20 -13.10 10.17 4.01
C LEU A 20 -12.53 9.01 4.82
N GLY A 21 -13.15 7.84 4.72
CA GLY A 21 -12.70 6.64 5.41
C GLY A 21 -13.10 6.57 6.89
N MET A 22 -12.64 5.53 7.55
CA MET A 22 -12.89 5.23 8.98
C MET A 22 -11.57 4.91 9.68
N ASP A 23 -10.58 5.78 9.56
CA ASP A 23 -9.19 5.56 9.95
C ASP A 23 -9.02 4.99 11.35
N SER A 24 -9.72 5.59 12.34
CA SER A 24 -9.65 5.14 13.73
C SER A 24 -10.10 3.68 13.91
N GLU A 25 -11.09 3.23 13.15
CA GLU A 25 -11.56 1.83 13.18
C GLU A 25 -10.61 0.91 12.42
N VAL A 26 -10.15 1.31 11.22
CA VAL A 26 -9.22 0.52 10.41
C VAL A 26 -7.94 0.21 11.17
N LEU A 27 -7.39 1.21 11.87
CA LEU A 27 -6.17 1.08 12.67
C LEU A 27 -6.26 0.03 13.79
N ASN A 28 -7.47 -0.42 14.20
CA ASN A 28 -7.62 -1.53 15.13
C ASN A 28 -7.38 -2.90 14.49
N HIS A 29 -7.32 -2.97 13.16
CA HIS A 29 -7.33 -4.23 12.42
C HIS A 29 -6.15 -4.40 11.46
N VAL A 30 -5.40 -3.35 11.16
CA VAL A 30 -4.21 -3.38 10.29
C VAL A 30 -2.92 -3.34 11.10
N THR A 31 -1.81 -3.66 10.46
CA THR A 31 -0.49 -3.64 11.08
C THR A 31 0.40 -2.53 10.51
N SER A 32 0.03 -2.01 9.32
CA SER A 32 0.69 -0.87 8.65
C SER A 32 -0.34 0.08 8.06
N ALA A 33 -0.03 1.37 8.07
CA ALA A 33 -0.83 2.45 7.51
C ALA A 33 -0.05 3.17 6.41
N ASN A 34 -0.66 3.37 5.25
CA ASN A 34 -0.11 4.20 4.18
C ASN A 34 -0.76 5.58 4.29
N VAL A 35 -0.02 6.58 4.78
CA VAL A 35 -0.56 7.89 5.12
C VAL A 35 -0.49 8.82 3.92
N ALA A 36 -1.64 9.33 3.47
CA ALA A 36 -1.74 10.29 2.37
C ALA A 36 -0.91 11.54 2.63
N CYS A 37 -0.24 12.05 1.58
CA CYS A 37 0.78 13.08 1.68
C CYS A 37 0.33 14.44 1.09
N GLY A 38 -0.97 14.74 1.08
CA GLY A 38 -1.53 16.05 0.79
C GLY A 38 -1.80 16.35 -0.69
N TRP A 39 -1.46 15.45 -1.63
CA TRP A 39 -1.60 15.74 -3.06
C TRP A 39 -2.80 15.06 -3.72
N HIS A 40 -2.98 13.76 -3.51
CA HIS A 40 -4.21 13.08 -3.97
C HIS A 40 -5.32 13.17 -2.92
N ALA A 41 -4.93 13.26 -1.65
CA ALA A 41 -5.77 13.38 -0.48
C ALA A 41 -4.91 13.75 0.74
N GLY A 42 -5.54 13.99 1.88
CA GLY A 42 -4.87 14.42 3.10
C GLY A 42 -4.52 15.92 3.09
N ASP A 43 -4.22 16.43 4.25
CA ASP A 43 -3.67 17.78 4.50
C ASP A 43 -2.73 17.73 5.71
N PRO A 44 -2.03 18.83 6.06
CA PRO A 44 -1.07 18.81 7.17
C PRO A 44 -1.65 18.38 8.52
N LEU A 45 -2.89 18.76 8.85
CA LEU A 45 -3.52 18.41 10.12
C LEU A 45 -3.98 16.93 10.13
N ILE A 46 -4.52 16.46 9.02
CA ILE A 46 -4.90 15.05 8.85
C ILE A 46 -3.67 14.16 8.91
N MET A 47 -2.59 14.54 8.23
CA MET A 47 -1.32 13.79 8.25
C MET A 47 -0.77 13.68 9.67
N GLU A 48 -0.72 14.78 10.41
CA GLU A 48 -0.28 14.82 11.81
C GLU A 48 -1.14 13.92 12.70
N ALA A 49 -2.48 14.08 12.61
CA ALA A 49 -3.42 13.28 13.40
C ALA A 49 -3.30 11.78 13.10
N THR A 50 -3.11 11.40 11.83
CA THR A 50 -2.97 10.00 11.43
C THR A 50 -1.68 9.38 11.96
N VAL A 51 -0.54 10.09 11.87
CA VAL A 51 0.74 9.62 12.45
C VAL A 51 0.61 9.42 13.96
N LYS A 52 -0.02 10.36 14.66
CA LYS A 52 -0.28 10.25 16.10
C LYS A 52 -1.13 9.03 16.46
N MET A 53 -2.23 8.80 15.74
CA MET A 53 -3.09 7.62 15.95
C MET A 53 -2.34 6.32 15.68
N CYS A 54 -1.51 6.27 14.63
CA CYS A 54 -0.68 5.10 14.35
C CYS A 54 0.27 4.79 15.52
N LYS A 55 0.95 5.81 16.05
CA LYS A 55 1.80 5.66 17.24
C LYS A 55 1.03 5.09 18.43
N GLU A 56 -0.12 5.68 18.76
CA GLU A 56 -0.95 5.27 19.89
C GLU A 56 -1.43 3.82 19.79
N LYS A 57 -1.64 3.32 18.56
CA LYS A 57 -2.12 1.96 18.28
C LYS A 57 -1.01 0.97 17.94
N GLY A 58 0.24 1.39 17.87
CA GLY A 58 1.37 0.52 17.51
C GLY A 58 1.32 0.04 16.05
N VAL A 59 0.71 0.82 15.16
CA VAL A 59 0.63 0.55 13.71
C VAL A 59 1.82 1.22 13.02
N ALA A 60 2.50 0.49 12.13
CA ALA A 60 3.63 1.03 11.39
C ALA A 60 3.17 2.11 10.39
N VAL A 61 3.99 3.16 10.22
CA VAL A 61 3.69 4.29 9.35
C VAL A 61 4.49 4.17 8.05
N GLY A 62 3.80 4.30 6.93
CA GLY A 62 4.37 4.47 5.59
C GLY A 62 3.83 5.71 4.90
N ALA A 63 4.60 6.26 3.96
CA ALA A 63 4.16 7.36 3.12
C ALA A 63 3.33 6.84 1.94
N HIS A 64 2.25 7.56 1.62
CA HIS A 64 1.36 7.25 0.50
C HIS A 64 1.33 8.39 -0.53
N PRO A 65 2.46 8.65 -1.23
CA PRO A 65 2.54 9.73 -2.19
C PRO A 65 1.75 9.42 -3.47
N GLY A 66 1.07 10.43 -3.97
CA GLY A 66 0.28 10.36 -5.21
C GLY A 66 0.65 11.46 -6.19
N TYR A 67 -0.01 11.45 -7.35
CA TYR A 67 0.02 12.58 -8.27
C TYR A 67 -0.70 13.81 -7.66
N PRO A 68 -0.35 15.03 -8.09
CA PRO A 68 -1.03 16.27 -7.67
C PRO A 68 -2.42 16.37 -8.32
N ASP A 69 -3.30 15.46 -7.97
CA ASP A 69 -4.61 15.26 -8.58
C ASP A 69 -5.70 15.07 -7.53
N LEU A 70 -5.89 16.09 -6.68
CA LEU A 70 -6.90 16.07 -5.63
C LEU A 70 -8.30 15.81 -6.19
N MET A 71 -8.65 16.44 -7.34
CA MET A 71 -9.96 16.30 -7.97
C MET A 71 -10.21 14.90 -8.55
N GLY A 72 -9.17 14.20 -9.00
CA GLY A 72 -9.24 12.84 -9.51
C GLY A 72 -8.81 11.80 -8.49
N PHE A 73 -8.57 12.22 -7.24
CA PHE A 73 -8.08 11.34 -6.17
C PHE A 73 -6.83 10.56 -6.59
N GLY A 74 -5.90 11.20 -7.32
CA GLY A 74 -4.67 10.57 -7.79
C GLY A 74 -4.87 9.39 -8.75
N ARG A 75 -6.09 9.16 -9.26
CA ARG A 75 -6.42 8.00 -10.11
C ARG A 75 -6.34 8.28 -11.60
N ARG A 76 -6.19 9.54 -12.00
CA ARG A 76 -5.98 9.91 -13.41
C ARG A 76 -4.50 9.77 -13.76
N LYS A 77 -4.22 9.16 -14.93
CA LYS A 77 -2.84 9.11 -15.45
C LYS A 77 -2.37 10.52 -15.77
N MET A 78 -1.17 10.85 -15.29
CA MET A 78 -0.52 12.14 -15.57
C MET A 78 0.81 11.88 -16.27
N ALA A 79 1.10 12.67 -17.30
CA ALA A 79 2.42 12.67 -17.92
C ALA A 79 3.35 13.51 -17.03
N VAL A 80 4.32 12.85 -16.41
CA VAL A 80 5.35 13.47 -15.57
C VAL A 80 6.73 13.00 -16.02
N SER A 81 7.69 13.91 -15.99
CA SER A 81 9.09 13.56 -16.24
C SER A 81 9.68 12.81 -15.03
N PRO A 82 10.79 12.07 -15.21
CA PRO A 82 11.51 11.45 -14.09
C PRO A 82 11.94 12.47 -13.02
N ASP A 83 12.38 13.66 -13.41
CA ASP A 83 12.75 14.71 -12.45
C ASP A 83 11.57 15.21 -11.62
N GLU A 84 10.40 15.40 -12.24
CA GLU A 84 9.17 15.74 -11.54
C GLU A 84 8.78 14.61 -10.58
N ALA A 85 8.78 13.36 -11.04
CA ALA A 85 8.44 12.21 -10.20
C ALA A 85 9.34 12.13 -8.97
N ARG A 86 10.66 12.28 -9.14
CA ARG A 86 11.62 12.31 -8.03
C ARG A 86 11.33 13.47 -7.08
N ALA A 87 11.09 14.66 -7.59
CA ALA A 87 10.76 15.83 -6.77
C ALA A 87 9.44 15.64 -6.00
N TYR A 88 8.42 15.02 -6.63
CA TYR A 88 7.14 14.68 -6.00
C TYR A 88 7.32 13.74 -4.83
N MET A 89 8.21 12.76 -4.97
CA MET A 89 8.55 11.83 -3.89
C MET A 89 9.21 12.56 -2.74
N ILE A 90 10.26 13.36 -3.00
CA ILE A 90 11.00 14.08 -1.96
C ILE A 90 10.08 15.02 -1.18
N TYR A 91 9.22 15.76 -1.88
CA TYR A 91 8.28 16.69 -1.25
C TYR A 91 7.31 15.98 -0.31
N GLN A 92 6.64 14.94 -0.80
CA GLN A 92 5.59 14.25 -0.06
C GLN A 92 6.16 13.41 1.10
N LEU A 93 7.22 12.66 0.85
CA LEU A 93 7.89 11.89 1.90
C LEU A 93 8.52 12.80 2.96
N GLY A 94 9.14 13.91 2.52
CA GLY A 94 9.74 14.89 3.42
C GLY A 94 8.73 15.52 4.37
N ALA A 95 7.53 15.82 3.87
CA ALA A 95 6.44 16.32 4.70
C ALA A 95 6.03 15.31 5.79
N LEU A 96 5.79 14.04 5.42
CA LEU A 96 5.44 13.00 6.39
C LEU A 96 6.57 12.68 7.35
N GLN A 97 7.83 12.67 6.88
CA GLN A 97 9.01 12.45 7.71
C GLN A 97 9.12 13.50 8.83
N GLY A 98 8.71 14.75 8.56
CA GLY A 98 8.65 15.80 9.57
C GLY A 98 7.72 15.44 10.74
N PHE A 99 6.52 14.95 10.46
CA PHE A 99 5.58 14.48 11.48
C PHE A 99 6.04 13.19 12.17
N CYS A 100 6.64 12.27 11.42
CA CYS A 100 7.25 11.08 12.01
C CYS A 100 8.33 11.43 13.03
N ASN A 101 9.19 12.40 12.71
CA ASN A 101 10.24 12.89 13.61
C ASN A 101 9.65 13.55 14.87
N GLN A 102 8.57 14.36 14.69
CA GLN A 102 7.91 15.03 15.82
C GLN A 102 7.36 14.04 16.84
N TYR A 103 6.83 12.93 16.38
CA TYR A 103 6.21 11.90 17.22
C TYR A 103 7.13 10.73 17.57
N ASP A 104 8.40 10.78 17.17
CA ASP A 104 9.35 9.66 17.35
C ASP A 104 8.77 8.35 16.81
N VAL A 105 8.34 8.38 15.55
CA VAL A 105 7.81 7.25 14.78
C VAL A 105 8.74 6.99 13.60
N GLU A 106 9.05 5.72 13.34
CA GLU A 106 9.80 5.35 12.14
C GLU A 106 8.90 5.49 10.89
N LEU A 107 9.40 6.19 9.86
CA LEU A 107 8.85 6.08 8.51
C LEU A 107 9.33 4.76 7.92
N GLN A 108 8.51 3.70 8.08
CA GLN A 108 8.90 2.32 7.77
C GLN A 108 8.98 2.04 6.28
N HIS A 109 8.03 2.57 5.50
CA HIS A 109 7.91 2.26 4.07
C HIS A 109 7.31 3.40 3.26
N MET A 110 7.38 3.25 1.96
CA MET A 110 6.66 4.05 0.97
C MET A 110 5.83 3.13 0.10
N LYS A 111 4.57 3.48 -0.11
CA LYS A 111 3.64 2.88 -1.05
C LYS A 111 3.00 3.97 -1.90
N LEU A 112 3.21 3.95 -3.20
CA LEU A 112 2.58 4.93 -4.11
C LEU A 112 1.06 4.79 -4.11
N HIS A 113 0.36 5.91 -4.37
CA HIS A 113 -1.09 5.91 -4.54
C HIS A 113 -1.52 5.81 -6.01
N GLY A 114 -2.60 5.08 -6.26
CA GLY A 114 -3.46 5.16 -7.43
C GLY A 114 -2.75 4.98 -8.78
N ALA A 115 -2.89 5.98 -9.66
CA ALA A 115 -2.30 5.90 -11.00
C ALA A 115 -0.77 5.92 -10.97
N PHE A 116 -0.18 6.62 -10.01
CA PHE A 116 1.27 6.67 -9.84
C PHE A 116 1.83 5.27 -9.52
N TYR A 117 1.16 4.53 -8.62
CA TYR A 117 1.50 3.15 -8.30
C TYR A 117 1.50 2.25 -9.54
N ASN A 118 0.38 2.24 -10.26
CA ASN A 118 0.24 1.37 -11.44
C ASN A 118 1.25 1.72 -12.55
N MET A 119 1.52 3.00 -12.76
CA MET A 119 2.48 3.43 -13.78
C MET A 119 3.93 3.07 -13.38
N ALA A 120 4.32 3.26 -12.13
CA ALA A 120 5.65 2.89 -11.66
C ALA A 120 5.91 1.37 -11.72
N CYS A 121 4.85 0.54 -11.64
CA CYS A 121 4.99 -0.92 -11.78
C CYS A 121 5.50 -1.35 -13.16
N VAL A 122 5.28 -0.54 -14.22
CA VAL A 122 5.51 -0.93 -15.62
C VAL A 122 6.37 0.06 -16.41
N THR A 123 6.73 1.20 -15.83
CA THR A 123 7.52 2.25 -16.51
C THR A 123 8.88 2.38 -15.82
N PRO A 124 9.98 1.89 -16.44
CA PRO A 124 11.30 1.86 -15.84
C PRO A 124 11.78 3.22 -15.33
N GLU A 125 11.72 4.27 -16.16
CA GLU A 125 12.22 5.60 -15.83
C GLU A 125 11.46 6.22 -14.66
N LEU A 126 10.17 5.91 -14.53
CA LEU A 126 9.34 6.37 -13.44
C LEU A 126 9.67 5.62 -12.15
N ALA A 127 9.87 4.31 -12.23
CA ALA A 127 10.28 3.47 -11.11
C ALA A 127 11.62 3.94 -10.53
N ASP A 128 12.60 4.19 -11.41
CA ASP A 128 13.92 4.68 -11.04
C ASP A 128 13.84 6.01 -10.29
N ALA A 129 13.09 6.98 -10.81
CA ALA A 129 12.90 8.29 -10.20
C ALA A 129 12.20 8.21 -8.83
N VAL A 130 11.22 7.32 -8.70
CA VAL A 130 10.53 7.05 -7.42
C VAL A 130 11.51 6.49 -6.37
N LEU A 131 12.32 5.51 -6.74
CA LEU A 131 13.30 4.92 -5.84
C LEU A 131 14.40 5.91 -5.46
N ASP A 132 14.87 6.76 -6.39
CA ASP A 132 15.80 7.85 -6.11
C ASP A 132 15.22 8.84 -5.07
N GLY A 133 13.95 9.20 -5.25
CA GLY A 133 13.24 10.07 -4.30
C GLY A 133 13.08 9.44 -2.91
N LEU A 134 12.77 8.15 -2.82
CA LEU A 134 12.71 7.41 -1.56
C LEU A 134 14.06 7.43 -0.84
N GLN A 135 15.14 7.07 -1.54
CA GLN A 135 16.49 7.02 -0.97
C GLN A 135 17.01 8.40 -0.55
N ALA A 136 16.61 9.46 -1.25
CA ALA A 136 17.01 10.83 -0.91
C ALA A 136 16.41 11.29 0.43
N VAL A 137 15.21 10.82 0.80
CA VAL A 137 14.54 11.21 2.05
C VAL A 137 14.85 10.25 3.18
N ASN A 138 14.71 8.96 2.94
CA ASN A 138 14.94 7.93 3.96
C ASN A 138 15.50 6.64 3.33
N PRO A 139 16.83 6.48 3.28
CA PRO A 139 17.45 5.30 2.69
C PRO A 139 17.21 3.99 3.45
N LYS A 140 16.63 4.06 4.65
CA LYS A 140 16.26 2.87 5.44
C LYS A 140 14.82 2.43 5.20
N ALA A 141 13.97 3.31 4.66
CA ALA A 141 12.57 2.98 4.40
C ALA A 141 12.45 1.93 3.28
N ARG A 142 11.47 1.05 3.43
CA ARG A 142 11.18 -0.02 2.47
C ARG A 142 10.32 0.49 1.32
N ALA A 143 10.49 -0.06 0.14
CA ALA A 143 9.57 0.12 -0.98
C ALA A 143 8.46 -0.94 -0.89
N MET A 144 7.23 -0.53 -0.52
CA MET A 144 6.05 -1.40 -0.59
C MET A 144 5.44 -1.25 -1.98
N VAL A 145 5.55 -2.29 -2.78
CA VAL A 145 5.25 -2.27 -4.21
C VAL A 145 4.59 -3.56 -4.66
N LEU A 146 3.85 -3.52 -5.77
CA LEU A 146 3.18 -4.69 -6.33
C LEU A 146 4.16 -5.84 -6.54
N SER A 147 3.79 -7.00 -6.03
CA SER A 147 4.59 -8.22 -6.13
C SER A 147 4.99 -8.52 -7.57
N GLY A 148 6.28 -8.81 -7.77
CA GLY A 148 6.85 -9.18 -9.07
C GLY A 148 6.94 -8.05 -10.10
N SER A 149 6.53 -6.83 -9.77
CA SER A 149 6.58 -5.66 -10.66
C SER A 149 8.01 -5.24 -11.02
N TYR A 150 8.14 -4.37 -12.03
CA TYR A 150 9.45 -3.81 -12.40
C TYR A 150 10.10 -3.06 -11.23
N ILE A 151 9.34 -2.18 -10.55
CA ILE A 151 9.88 -1.41 -9.42
C ILE A 151 10.32 -2.32 -8.25
N ALA A 152 9.66 -3.47 -8.03
CA ALA A 152 10.09 -4.43 -7.02
C ALA A 152 11.47 -5.01 -7.35
N LYS A 153 11.64 -5.50 -8.58
CA LYS A 153 12.92 -6.06 -9.07
C LYS A 153 14.04 -5.03 -9.07
N GLU A 154 13.73 -3.80 -9.46
CA GLU A 154 14.71 -2.71 -9.50
C GLU A 154 15.13 -2.27 -8.09
N ALA A 155 14.19 -2.20 -7.14
CA ALA A 155 14.50 -1.93 -5.74
C ALA A 155 15.43 -3.01 -5.15
N GLU A 156 15.12 -4.28 -5.37
CA GLU A 156 15.98 -5.41 -4.96
C GLU A 156 17.38 -5.30 -5.58
N ARG A 157 17.48 -5.03 -6.89
CA ARG A 157 18.75 -4.83 -7.58
C ARG A 157 19.61 -3.72 -6.98
N ARG A 158 18.97 -2.64 -6.49
CA ARG A 158 19.62 -1.50 -5.84
C ARG A 158 19.92 -1.74 -4.35
N GLY A 159 19.51 -2.89 -3.78
CA GLY A 159 19.63 -3.17 -2.36
C GLY A 159 18.69 -2.35 -1.47
N ILE A 160 17.62 -1.80 -2.03
CA ILE A 160 16.54 -1.14 -1.28
C ILE A 160 15.64 -2.23 -0.71
N PRO A 161 15.35 -2.24 0.60
CA PRO A 161 14.46 -3.23 1.17
C PRO A 161 13.06 -3.16 0.55
N VAL A 162 12.53 -4.30 0.11
CA VAL A 162 11.22 -4.40 -0.55
C VAL A 162 10.20 -5.06 0.37
N ILE A 163 8.95 -4.62 0.27
CA ILE A 163 7.75 -5.30 0.76
C ILE A 163 6.92 -5.65 -0.48
N GLN A 164 6.82 -6.93 -0.80
CA GLN A 164 6.03 -7.44 -1.92
C GLN A 164 4.54 -7.38 -1.53
N GLU A 165 3.82 -6.42 -2.11
CA GLU A 165 2.41 -6.18 -1.80
C GLU A 165 1.49 -7.01 -2.68
N VAL A 166 0.43 -7.56 -2.08
CA VAL A 166 -0.70 -8.18 -2.76
C VAL A 166 -2.02 -7.55 -2.30
N PHE A 167 -3.10 -7.79 -3.03
CA PHE A 167 -4.40 -7.18 -2.78
C PHE A 167 -5.46 -8.25 -2.54
N ALA A 168 -6.20 -8.11 -1.43
CA ALA A 168 -7.27 -9.03 -1.08
C ALA A 168 -8.49 -8.91 -2.02
N ASP A 169 -8.80 -7.68 -2.45
CA ASP A 169 -10.02 -7.30 -3.16
C ASP A 169 -9.83 -7.03 -4.67
N ARG A 170 -8.65 -7.36 -5.24
CA ARG A 170 -8.32 -7.07 -6.63
C ARG A 170 -8.01 -8.32 -7.45
N GLY A 171 -8.45 -8.29 -8.72
CA GLY A 171 -8.05 -9.28 -9.72
C GLY A 171 -6.67 -9.01 -10.29
N TYR A 172 -6.02 -10.07 -10.77
CA TYR A 172 -4.69 -10.05 -11.38
C TYR A 172 -4.76 -10.48 -12.85
N THR A 173 -3.91 -9.89 -13.70
CA THR A 173 -3.67 -10.34 -15.07
C THR A 173 -2.62 -11.45 -15.09
N GLU A 174 -2.41 -12.09 -16.24
CA GLU A 174 -1.37 -13.12 -16.41
C GLU A 174 0.05 -12.58 -16.25
N GLU A 175 0.24 -11.26 -16.47
CA GLU A 175 1.51 -10.56 -16.26
C GLU A 175 1.76 -10.17 -14.79
N GLY A 176 0.83 -10.51 -13.87
CA GLY A 176 0.92 -10.16 -12.45
C GLY A 176 0.55 -8.70 -12.13
N THR A 177 0.01 -7.95 -13.08
CA THR A 177 -0.52 -6.61 -12.82
C THR A 177 -1.98 -6.67 -12.34
N LEU A 178 -2.45 -5.56 -11.74
CA LEU A 178 -3.87 -5.50 -11.34
C LEU A 178 -4.76 -5.28 -12.56
N VAL A 179 -5.87 -6.01 -12.63
CA VAL A 179 -6.91 -5.79 -13.65
C VAL A 179 -7.41 -4.34 -13.56
N PRO A 180 -7.49 -3.60 -14.69
CA PRO A 180 -8.01 -2.23 -14.69
C PRO A 180 -9.38 -2.12 -14.03
N ARG A 181 -9.62 -1.09 -13.21
CA ARG A 181 -10.85 -0.94 -12.41
C ARG A 181 -12.14 -0.90 -13.23
N THR A 182 -12.05 -0.59 -14.53
CA THR A 182 -13.17 -0.54 -15.48
C THR A 182 -13.49 -1.87 -16.14
N GLU A 183 -12.67 -2.89 -15.93
CA GLU A 183 -12.80 -4.19 -16.55
C GLU A 183 -13.47 -5.21 -15.62
N GLU A 184 -14.07 -6.23 -16.22
CA GLU A 184 -14.65 -7.36 -15.50
C GLU A 184 -13.52 -8.13 -14.77
N GLY A 185 -13.83 -8.62 -13.56
CA GLY A 185 -12.83 -9.31 -12.73
C GLY A 185 -11.86 -8.38 -11.98
N ALA A 186 -12.02 -7.04 -12.09
CA ALA A 186 -11.16 -6.09 -11.37
C ALA A 186 -11.29 -6.16 -9.85
N PHE A 187 -12.45 -6.57 -9.32
CA PHE A 187 -12.75 -6.57 -7.89
C PHE A 187 -13.28 -7.93 -7.42
N ILE A 188 -12.74 -8.40 -6.31
CA ILE A 188 -13.24 -9.53 -5.54
C ILE A 188 -14.15 -8.97 -4.44
N LYS A 189 -15.44 -9.28 -4.51
CA LYS A 189 -16.46 -8.69 -3.61
C LYS A 189 -16.87 -9.62 -2.48
N ASP A 190 -16.72 -10.92 -2.70
CA ASP A 190 -17.07 -11.92 -1.71
C ASP A 190 -15.93 -12.09 -0.70
N PRO A 191 -16.19 -11.92 0.62
CA PRO A 191 -15.14 -12.01 1.64
C PRO A 191 -14.53 -13.40 1.76
N GLN A 192 -15.31 -14.46 1.49
CA GLN A 192 -14.80 -15.82 1.56
C GLN A 192 -13.84 -16.09 0.40
N GLU A 193 -14.23 -15.75 -0.83
CA GLU A 193 -13.36 -15.83 -2.01
C GLU A 193 -12.07 -15.04 -1.79
N ALA A 194 -12.17 -13.80 -1.27
CA ALA A 194 -11.00 -12.98 -0.98
C ALA A 194 -10.06 -13.65 0.04
N LEU A 195 -10.60 -14.23 1.13
CA LEU A 195 -9.80 -14.95 2.12
C LEU A 195 -9.11 -16.17 1.52
N GLU A 196 -9.81 -16.99 0.74
CA GLU A 196 -9.24 -18.16 0.07
C GLU A 196 -8.09 -17.78 -0.86
N ARG A 197 -8.25 -16.68 -1.62
CA ARG A 197 -7.22 -16.14 -2.49
C ARG A 197 -6.01 -15.63 -1.70
N VAL A 198 -6.23 -14.89 -0.60
CA VAL A 198 -5.14 -14.41 0.26
C VAL A 198 -4.39 -15.58 0.90
N LEU A 199 -5.08 -16.61 1.37
CA LEU A 199 -4.44 -17.81 1.91
C LEU A 199 -3.59 -18.52 0.85
N MET A 200 -4.07 -18.65 -0.38
CA MET A 200 -3.31 -19.19 -1.51
C MET A 200 -2.04 -18.37 -1.79
N MET A 201 -2.15 -17.02 -1.80
CA MET A 201 -0.99 -16.14 -1.98
C MET A 201 0.05 -16.31 -0.87
N VAL A 202 -0.40 -16.38 0.41
CA VAL A 202 0.48 -16.42 1.57
C VAL A 202 1.10 -17.80 1.80
N GLN A 203 0.33 -18.87 1.61
CA GLN A 203 0.76 -20.24 1.96
C GLN A 203 1.36 -20.98 0.78
N GLU A 204 0.89 -20.71 -0.45
CA GLU A 204 1.31 -21.41 -1.65
C GLU A 204 2.17 -20.56 -2.60
N GLY A 205 2.22 -19.24 -2.38
CA GLY A 205 2.95 -18.31 -3.26
C GLY A 205 2.34 -18.19 -4.65
N ARG A 206 1.00 -18.34 -4.78
CA ARG A 206 0.32 -18.35 -6.07
C ARG A 206 -1.00 -17.57 -6.02
N VAL A 207 -1.44 -17.08 -7.19
CA VAL A 207 -2.75 -16.41 -7.35
C VAL A 207 -3.39 -16.82 -8.67
N VAL A 208 -4.73 -16.95 -8.68
CA VAL A 208 -5.52 -17.17 -9.90
C VAL A 208 -5.80 -15.83 -10.56
N THR A 209 -5.50 -15.74 -11.85
CA THR A 209 -5.71 -14.54 -12.69
C THR A 209 -7.17 -14.43 -13.16
N ASN A 210 -7.52 -13.29 -13.77
CA ASN A 210 -8.85 -13.08 -14.37
C ASN A 210 -9.17 -14.03 -15.55
N THR A 211 -8.15 -14.69 -16.13
CA THR A 211 -8.33 -15.71 -17.18
C THR A 211 -8.43 -17.14 -16.62
N GLY A 212 -8.32 -17.32 -15.29
CA GLY A 212 -8.32 -18.61 -14.63
C GLY A 212 -6.97 -19.33 -14.59
N LYS A 213 -5.90 -18.74 -15.14
CA LYS A 213 -4.54 -19.26 -15.00
C LYS A 213 -3.99 -18.94 -13.62
N THR A 214 -3.05 -19.75 -13.16
CA THR A 214 -2.33 -19.53 -11.90
C THR A 214 -0.94 -19.00 -12.22
N ILE A 215 -0.53 -17.94 -11.49
CA ILE A 215 0.81 -17.35 -11.55
C ILE A 215 1.47 -17.36 -10.17
N ASP A 216 2.79 -17.38 -10.14
CA ASP A 216 3.56 -17.25 -8.90
C ASP A 216 3.51 -15.80 -8.37
N ILE A 217 3.45 -15.64 -7.04
CA ILE A 217 3.40 -14.35 -6.37
C ILE A 217 4.09 -14.44 -5.01
N VAL A 218 4.70 -13.36 -4.56
CA VAL A 218 5.25 -13.23 -3.21
C VAL A 218 4.34 -12.31 -2.40
N ALA A 219 3.89 -12.74 -1.24
CA ALA A 219 3.02 -11.96 -0.38
C ALA A 219 3.72 -11.64 0.94
N ASP A 220 4.22 -10.41 1.07
CA ASP A 220 4.76 -9.88 2.32
C ASP A 220 3.73 -9.03 3.05
N SER A 221 2.90 -8.28 2.32
CA SER A 221 1.83 -7.44 2.84
C SER A 221 0.57 -7.58 2.00
N VAL A 222 -0.60 -7.62 2.65
CA VAL A 222 -1.91 -7.61 1.98
C VAL A 222 -2.56 -6.25 2.17
N CYS A 223 -2.87 -5.59 1.06
CA CYS A 223 -3.67 -4.37 1.07
C CYS A 223 -5.14 -4.69 1.27
N VAL A 224 -5.76 -3.95 2.20
CA VAL A 224 -7.20 -3.97 2.48
C VAL A 224 -7.72 -2.52 2.53
N HIS A 225 -8.91 -2.29 2.00
CA HIS A 225 -9.52 -0.96 1.99
C HIS A 225 -10.58 -0.83 3.09
N GLY A 226 -10.65 0.34 3.75
CA GLY A 226 -11.50 0.59 4.92
C GLY A 226 -12.47 1.77 4.77
N ASP A 227 -12.98 2.02 3.57
CA ASP A 227 -13.71 3.25 3.22
C ASP A 227 -15.12 3.34 3.80
N ASN A 228 -15.66 2.25 4.34
CA ASN A 228 -17.04 2.19 4.85
C ASN A 228 -17.21 0.99 5.82
N PRO A 229 -18.36 0.90 6.55
CA PRO A 229 -18.59 -0.18 7.52
C PRO A 229 -18.50 -1.60 6.95
N LYS A 230 -18.86 -1.82 5.68
CA LYS A 230 -18.72 -3.13 5.03
C LYS A 230 -17.25 -3.47 4.80
N ALA A 231 -16.44 -2.47 4.46
CA ALA A 231 -15.00 -2.64 4.31
C ALA A 231 -14.32 -2.97 5.66
N ILE A 232 -14.73 -2.37 6.77
CA ILE A 232 -14.26 -2.75 8.11
C ILE A 232 -14.60 -4.21 8.42
N ALA A 233 -15.83 -4.65 8.16
CA ALA A 233 -16.21 -6.04 8.35
C ALA A 233 -15.37 -7.00 7.48
N PHE A 234 -15.04 -6.59 6.27
CA PHE A 234 -14.15 -7.32 5.37
C PHE A 234 -12.73 -7.44 5.93
N ILE A 235 -12.14 -6.34 6.44
CA ILE A 235 -10.80 -6.37 7.07
C ILE A 235 -10.78 -7.32 8.26
N LYS A 236 -11.79 -7.24 9.14
CA LYS A 236 -11.94 -8.15 10.28
C LYS A 236 -11.98 -9.60 9.85
N TYR A 237 -12.79 -9.91 8.84
CA TYR A 237 -12.94 -11.25 8.31
C TYR A 237 -11.62 -11.82 7.76
N ILE A 238 -10.89 -11.03 6.96
CA ILE A 238 -9.57 -11.41 6.44
C ILE A 238 -8.58 -11.66 7.57
N ARG A 239 -8.46 -10.72 8.53
CA ARG A 239 -7.54 -10.86 9.67
C ARG A 239 -7.83 -12.11 10.52
N GLU A 240 -9.09 -12.32 10.86
CA GLU A 240 -9.51 -13.50 11.64
C GLU A 240 -9.29 -14.80 10.89
N GLY A 241 -9.58 -14.83 9.58
CA GLY A 241 -9.36 -15.97 8.72
C GLY A 241 -7.89 -16.36 8.63
N LEU A 242 -7.01 -15.38 8.41
CA LEU A 242 -5.56 -15.58 8.42
C LEU A 242 -5.07 -16.16 9.76
N THR A 243 -5.51 -15.57 10.86
CA THR A 243 -5.13 -16.03 12.21
C THR A 243 -5.61 -17.46 12.48
N LYS A 244 -6.84 -17.79 12.10
CA LYS A 244 -7.41 -19.16 12.22
C LYS A 244 -6.66 -20.19 11.37
N ALA A 245 -6.12 -19.75 10.23
CA ALA A 245 -5.28 -20.60 9.37
C ALA A 245 -3.82 -20.71 9.84
N GLY A 246 -3.47 -20.15 11.00
CA GLY A 246 -2.13 -20.22 11.58
C GLY A 246 -1.13 -19.24 10.99
N VAL A 247 -1.60 -18.22 10.25
CA VAL A 247 -0.75 -17.13 9.72
C VAL A 247 -0.58 -16.07 10.80
N ILE A 248 0.66 -15.65 11.05
CA ILE A 248 0.99 -14.60 12.02
C ILE A 248 0.84 -13.25 11.33
N VAL A 249 -0.11 -12.43 11.78
CA VAL A 249 -0.35 -11.09 11.25
C VAL A 249 0.47 -10.09 12.04
N ALA A 250 1.56 -9.57 11.45
CA ALA A 250 2.49 -8.64 12.08
C ALA A 250 3.19 -7.76 11.05
N ASN A 251 3.53 -6.52 11.42
CA ASN A 251 4.33 -5.62 10.58
C ASN A 251 5.82 -6.02 10.56
N PHE A 252 6.64 -5.31 9.78
CA PHE A 252 8.05 -5.63 9.57
C PHE A 252 8.99 -5.23 10.72
N GLN A 253 8.52 -4.52 11.73
CA GLN A 253 9.29 -4.23 12.95
C GLN A 253 9.36 -5.43 13.89
N HIS A 254 8.45 -6.37 13.75
CA HIS A 254 8.30 -7.53 14.61
C HIS A 254 8.64 -8.87 13.92
N ARG A 255 9.33 -8.82 12.79
CA ARG A 255 9.80 -9.99 12.01
C ARG A 255 11.28 -10.27 12.20
#